data_e4f83ac46871ad8ab117a94b87f9867e
#
_entry.id   e4f83ac46871ad8ab117a94b87f9867e
#
_cell.length_a   1.000
_cell.length_b   1.000
_cell.length_c   1.000
_cell.angle_alpha   90.00
_cell.angle_beta   90.00
_cell.angle_gamma   90.00
#
_symmetry.space_group_name_H-M   'P 1'
#
loop_
_entity.id
_entity.type
_entity.pdbx_description
1 polymer ?
#
loop_
_entity_poly.entity_id
_entity_poly.type
_entity_poly.pdbx_seq_one_letter_code
_entity_poly.pdbx_strand_id
1 'polypeptide(L)'
;MNAEAPSPIQLPAFTLLDEPALAFASGDPKAMHRHPLIGLSRFGAFDQASFRHYVSELRVAYVGPRSGAAQVRDMRESLRGPQRNTDRNSYAQAYPGFETLFGVDLLGADKQVHVVWPEELCDLGQGEKVADRIRSALHHALKRLETVRDQFDVALVYFPDRWLPHLRTKEFDAHDELKALGAQLGIPTQVLNDKSLRFDNRGARAWRLAVALYAKSGGTPWKLAPIGGVPDATAYIGLAYVIRRWLDEAHHAPCS
;
A
#
# COMPACT_ATOMS: atom_id res chain seq x y z
N MET A 1 31.16 41.61 -19.01
CA MET A 1 30.89 40.29 -19.61
C MET A 1 29.42 39.96 -19.27
N ASN A 2 28.55 40.13 -20.28
CA ASN A 2 27.13 39.76 -20.13
C ASN A 2 27.02 38.24 -20.22
N ALA A 3 26.59 37.59 -19.16
CA ALA A 3 26.25 36.17 -19.20
C ALA A 3 24.99 36.02 -20.10
N GLU A 4 25.13 35.36 -21.20
CA GLU A 4 24.01 34.97 -22.07
C GLU A 4 23.05 34.06 -21.28
N ALA A 5 21.76 34.43 -21.27
CA ALA A 5 20.74 33.59 -20.63
C ALA A 5 20.71 32.23 -21.34
N PRO A 6 20.61 31.11 -20.59
CA PRO A 6 20.55 29.80 -21.22
C PRO A 6 19.35 29.70 -22.16
N SER A 7 19.59 29.21 -23.39
CA SER A 7 18.53 28.97 -24.36
C SER A 7 17.43 28.12 -23.77
N PRO A 8 16.15 28.41 -24.01
CA PRO A 8 15.04 27.60 -23.50
C PRO A 8 15.16 26.17 -24.05
N ILE A 9 15.05 25.18 -23.15
CA ILE A 9 15.05 23.75 -23.50
C ILE A 9 13.82 23.52 -24.37
N GLN A 10 14.04 23.23 -25.65
CA GLN A 10 12.96 22.87 -26.56
C GLN A 10 12.54 21.42 -26.27
N LEU A 11 11.37 21.24 -25.67
CA LEU A 11 10.82 19.91 -25.42
C LEU A 11 10.40 19.28 -26.77
N PRO A 12 10.57 17.94 -26.90
CA PRO A 12 10.10 17.23 -28.09
C PRO A 12 8.57 17.37 -28.23
N ALA A 13 8.07 17.33 -29.43
CA ALA A 13 6.64 17.30 -29.69
C ALA A 13 6.00 16.10 -29.00
N PHE A 14 4.87 16.33 -28.35
CA PHE A 14 4.14 15.24 -27.67
C PHE A 14 2.68 15.24 -28.13
N THR A 15 2.07 14.06 -28.10
CA THR A 15 0.64 13.88 -28.33
C THR A 15 -0.03 13.53 -27.01
N LEU A 16 -1.04 14.30 -26.64
CA LEU A 16 -1.87 13.97 -25.47
C LEU A 16 -2.81 12.82 -25.88
N LEU A 17 -2.68 11.70 -25.20
CA LEU A 17 -3.58 10.57 -25.39
C LEU A 17 -4.81 10.73 -24.48
N ASP A 18 -5.97 10.28 -24.95
CA ASP A 18 -7.17 10.20 -24.13
C ASP A 18 -6.95 9.22 -22.97
N GLU A 19 -7.50 9.57 -21.81
CA GLU A 19 -7.47 8.67 -20.64
C GLU A 19 -8.25 7.39 -20.98
N PRO A 20 -7.61 6.20 -20.86
CA PRO A 20 -8.26 4.95 -21.20
C PRO A 20 -9.39 4.64 -20.22
N ALA A 21 -10.45 3.98 -20.69
CA ALA A 21 -11.48 3.45 -19.84
C ALA A 21 -10.94 2.27 -19.00
N LEU A 22 -11.54 2.05 -17.84
CA LEU A 22 -11.30 0.90 -16.98
C LEU A 22 -12.49 -0.04 -17.07
N ALA A 23 -12.22 -1.34 -17.13
CA ALA A 23 -13.21 -2.41 -17.12
C ALA A 23 -13.37 -2.97 -15.70
N PHE A 24 -14.61 -3.20 -15.32
CA PHE A 24 -15.05 -3.77 -14.04
C PHE A 24 -15.94 -4.98 -14.29
N ALA A 25 -16.34 -5.74 -13.27
CA ALA A 25 -17.29 -6.85 -13.35
C ALA A 25 -17.06 -7.72 -14.59
N SER A 26 -16.04 -8.60 -14.56
CA SER A 26 -15.69 -9.47 -15.68
C SER A 26 -16.91 -10.19 -16.24
N GLY A 27 -17.09 -10.14 -17.55
CA GLY A 27 -18.26 -10.70 -18.22
C GLY A 27 -19.35 -9.68 -18.58
N ASP A 28 -19.30 -8.45 -18.08
CA ASP A 28 -20.16 -7.36 -18.53
C ASP A 28 -19.37 -6.32 -19.35
N PRO A 29 -19.44 -6.34 -20.68
CA PRO A 29 -18.72 -5.39 -21.54
C PRO A 29 -19.19 -3.93 -21.36
N LYS A 30 -20.33 -3.69 -20.69
CA LYS A 30 -20.85 -2.35 -20.39
C LYS A 30 -20.32 -1.81 -19.05
N ALA A 31 -19.70 -2.64 -18.23
CA ALA A 31 -19.14 -2.23 -16.95
C ALA A 31 -17.81 -1.49 -17.12
N MET A 32 -17.87 -0.31 -17.73
CA MET A 32 -16.71 0.53 -18.01
C MET A 32 -16.86 1.92 -17.41
N HIS A 33 -15.76 2.46 -16.88
CA HIS A 33 -15.73 3.82 -16.36
C HIS A 33 -14.29 4.37 -16.37
N ARG A 34 -14.08 5.67 -16.64
CA ARG A 34 -12.74 6.29 -16.59
C ARG A 34 -12.25 6.48 -15.14
N HIS A 35 -13.14 6.86 -14.23
CA HIS A 35 -12.80 7.07 -12.83
C HIS A 35 -12.85 5.75 -12.03
N PRO A 36 -11.73 5.26 -11.47
CA PRO A 36 -11.64 3.93 -10.86
C PRO A 36 -12.60 3.75 -9.66
N LEU A 37 -12.72 4.75 -8.78
CA LEU A 37 -13.55 4.61 -7.59
C LEU A 37 -15.04 4.66 -7.90
N ILE A 38 -15.45 5.44 -8.92
CA ILE A 38 -16.86 5.46 -9.39
C ILE A 38 -17.19 4.13 -10.03
N GLY A 39 -16.31 3.64 -10.93
CA GLY A 39 -16.50 2.36 -11.58
C GLY A 39 -16.60 1.21 -10.58
N LEU A 40 -15.69 1.18 -9.60
CA LEU A 40 -15.68 0.15 -8.56
C LEU A 40 -16.95 0.20 -7.70
N SER A 41 -17.43 1.40 -7.32
CA SER A 41 -18.68 1.56 -6.56
C SER A 41 -19.92 1.12 -7.34
N ARG A 42 -19.91 1.35 -8.67
CA ARG A 42 -21.07 1.09 -9.51
C ARG A 42 -21.18 -0.35 -9.98
N PHE A 43 -20.05 -0.98 -10.27
CA PHE A 43 -19.99 -2.27 -10.95
C PHE A 43 -19.35 -3.37 -10.09
N GLY A 44 -18.67 -3.02 -9.00
CA GLY A 44 -17.83 -3.96 -8.23
C GLY A 44 -16.47 -4.20 -8.88
N ALA A 45 -15.65 -5.05 -8.25
CA ALA A 45 -14.32 -5.39 -8.75
C ALA A 45 -14.40 -6.20 -10.05
N PHE A 46 -13.35 -6.08 -10.88
CA PHE A 46 -13.28 -6.77 -12.16
C PHE A 46 -13.46 -8.27 -12.00
N ASP A 47 -12.81 -8.89 -11.05
CA ASP A 47 -12.85 -10.34 -10.80
C ASP A 47 -13.76 -10.73 -9.63
N GLN A 48 -14.63 -9.84 -9.15
CA GLN A 48 -15.46 -10.07 -7.96
C GLN A 48 -16.17 -11.44 -7.98
N ALA A 49 -16.76 -11.82 -9.09
CA ALA A 49 -17.50 -13.08 -9.21
C ALA A 49 -16.59 -14.30 -9.07
N SER A 50 -15.43 -14.31 -9.74
CA SER A 50 -14.46 -15.40 -9.68
C SER A 50 -13.72 -15.40 -8.34
N PHE A 51 -13.33 -14.25 -7.81
CA PHE A 51 -12.63 -14.12 -6.53
C PHE A 51 -13.46 -14.70 -5.38
N ARG A 52 -14.74 -14.34 -5.29
CA ARG A 52 -15.68 -14.88 -4.28
C ARG A 52 -15.83 -16.40 -4.32
N HIS A 53 -15.62 -17.02 -5.46
CA HIS A 53 -15.71 -18.47 -5.59
C HIS A 53 -14.58 -19.18 -4.81
N TYR A 54 -13.40 -18.55 -4.72
CA TYR A 54 -12.23 -19.13 -4.06
C TYR A 54 -11.95 -18.54 -2.67
N VAL A 55 -12.37 -17.29 -2.43
CA VAL A 55 -12.14 -16.55 -1.19
C VAL A 55 -13.49 -16.10 -0.63
N SER A 56 -13.94 -16.72 0.46
CA SER A 56 -15.17 -16.31 1.14
C SER A 56 -14.99 -15.08 2.03
N GLU A 57 -13.82 -14.91 2.57
CA GLU A 57 -13.42 -13.82 3.48
C GLU A 57 -11.94 -13.51 3.33
N LEU A 58 -11.57 -12.24 3.43
CA LEU A 58 -10.19 -11.80 3.42
C LEU A 58 -9.71 -11.63 4.86
N ARG A 59 -8.68 -12.39 5.25
CA ARG A 59 -8.13 -12.40 6.61
C ARG A 59 -6.81 -11.65 6.69
N VAL A 60 -6.72 -10.74 7.66
CA VAL A 60 -5.48 -9.95 7.85
C VAL A 60 -4.78 -10.33 9.15
N ALA A 61 -3.49 -10.63 9.04
CA ALA A 61 -2.59 -10.82 10.17
C ALA A 61 -2.09 -9.46 10.69
N TYR A 62 -1.80 -9.35 11.97
CA TYR A 62 -1.18 -8.18 12.58
C TYR A 62 0.27 -8.46 12.93
N VAL A 63 1.14 -7.51 12.62
CA VAL A 63 2.55 -7.48 13.02
C VAL A 63 2.86 -6.10 13.59
N GLY A 64 3.30 -6.02 14.84
CA GLY A 64 3.60 -4.73 15.47
C GLY A 64 3.59 -4.80 16.99
N PRO A 65 3.90 -3.70 17.71
CA PRO A 65 3.83 -3.64 19.16
C PRO A 65 2.39 -3.75 19.67
N ARG A 66 2.19 -4.28 20.87
CA ARG A 66 0.87 -4.48 21.46
C ARG A 66 0.02 -3.20 21.50
N SER A 67 0.66 -2.05 21.74
CA SER A 67 -0.01 -0.74 21.81
C SER A 67 -0.76 -0.36 20.53
N GLY A 68 -0.29 -0.83 19.37
CA GLY A 68 -0.93 -0.53 18.05
C GLY A 68 -2.08 -1.48 17.69
N ALA A 69 -2.19 -2.63 18.35
CA ALA A 69 -3.12 -3.67 17.93
C ALA A 69 -4.59 -3.25 17.96
N ALA A 70 -5.00 -2.47 18.97
CA ALA A 70 -6.36 -1.94 19.05
C ALA A 70 -6.67 -0.96 17.92
N GLN A 71 -5.78 -0.02 17.65
CA GLN A 71 -5.95 0.99 16.58
C GLN A 71 -6.04 0.33 15.20
N VAL A 72 -5.20 -0.66 14.91
CA VAL A 72 -5.22 -1.41 13.64
C VAL A 72 -6.50 -2.23 13.52
N ARG A 73 -6.96 -2.87 14.60
CA ARG A 73 -8.25 -3.55 14.63
C ARG A 73 -9.40 -2.59 14.34
N ASP A 74 -9.46 -1.44 15.02
CA ASP A 74 -10.54 -0.45 14.86
C ASP A 74 -10.52 0.14 13.44
N MET A 75 -9.34 0.36 12.85
CA MET A 75 -9.19 0.75 11.46
C MET A 75 -9.76 -0.33 10.53
N ARG A 76 -9.42 -1.61 10.72
CA ARG A 76 -9.97 -2.72 9.92
C ARG A 76 -11.50 -2.77 10.03
N GLU A 77 -12.06 -2.71 11.25
CA GLU A 77 -13.51 -2.67 11.43
C GLU A 77 -14.15 -1.49 10.70
N SER A 78 -13.48 -0.33 10.70
CA SER A 78 -13.98 0.85 9.98
C SER A 78 -14.04 0.65 8.46
N LEU A 79 -13.23 -0.24 7.90
CA LEU A 79 -13.25 -0.58 6.46
C LEU A 79 -14.44 -1.47 6.08
N ARG A 80 -15.03 -2.19 7.02
CA ARG A 80 -16.20 -3.05 6.75
C ARG A 80 -17.45 -2.24 6.41
N GLY A 81 -17.60 -1.08 7.03
CA GLY A 81 -18.75 -0.19 6.85
C GLY A 81 -18.48 1.06 6.02
N PRO A 82 -19.53 1.83 5.70
CA PRO A 82 -19.38 3.05 4.91
C PRO A 82 -18.63 4.16 5.68
N GLN A 83 -17.81 4.92 4.94
CA GLN A 83 -17.05 6.06 5.46
C GLN A 83 -17.32 7.31 4.63
N ARG A 84 -17.62 8.43 5.30
CA ARG A 84 -17.83 9.71 4.62
C ARG A 84 -16.51 10.29 4.13
N ASN A 85 -16.53 10.88 2.94
CA ASN A 85 -15.49 11.78 2.50
C ASN A 85 -15.78 13.18 3.06
N THR A 86 -14.82 13.75 3.78
CA THR A 86 -14.93 15.07 4.40
C THR A 86 -14.40 16.19 3.52
N ASP A 87 -13.65 15.86 2.48
CA ASP A 87 -13.08 16.81 1.53
C ASP A 87 -13.91 16.88 0.25
N ARG A 88 -14.57 18.01 0.02
CA ARG A 88 -15.42 18.24 -1.16
C ARG A 88 -14.63 18.30 -2.47
N ASN A 89 -13.36 18.64 -2.41
CA ASN A 89 -12.48 18.72 -3.59
C ASN A 89 -11.69 17.41 -3.80
N SER A 90 -11.92 16.39 -3.00
CA SER A 90 -11.23 15.12 -3.10
C SER A 90 -11.71 14.32 -4.30
N TYR A 91 -10.76 13.72 -5.00
CA TYR A 91 -11.00 12.69 -5.99
C TYR A 91 -11.78 11.48 -5.42
N ALA A 92 -11.62 11.22 -4.13
CA ALA A 92 -12.29 10.11 -3.46
C ALA A 92 -13.75 10.45 -3.12
N GLN A 93 -14.64 9.56 -3.47
CA GLN A 93 -16.06 9.62 -3.07
C GLN A 93 -16.27 9.05 -1.65
N ALA A 94 -17.52 9.07 -1.16
CA ALA A 94 -17.90 8.31 0.02
C ALA A 94 -17.55 6.82 -0.21
N TYR A 95 -16.91 6.20 0.77
CA TYR A 95 -16.53 4.80 0.72
C TYR A 95 -17.74 3.93 1.16
N PRO A 96 -18.19 2.95 0.37
CA PRO A 96 -19.44 2.22 0.65
C PRO A 96 -19.28 1.03 1.59
N GLY A 97 -18.05 0.60 1.89
CA GLY A 97 -17.74 -0.59 2.67
C GLY A 97 -17.04 -1.68 1.84
N PHE A 98 -16.24 -2.49 2.53
CA PHE A 98 -15.38 -3.49 1.88
C PHE A 98 -16.19 -4.57 1.13
N GLU A 99 -17.14 -5.18 1.82
CA GLU A 99 -17.98 -6.22 1.24
C GLU A 99 -18.83 -5.70 0.07
N THR A 100 -19.34 -4.47 0.16
CA THR A 100 -20.08 -3.84 -0.93
C THR A 100 -19.25 -3.70 -2.20
N LEU A 101 -17.94 -3.40 -2.07
CA LEU A 101 -17.06 -3.22 -3.22
C LEU A 101 -16.55 -4.52 -3.80
N PHE A 102 -16.22 -5.48 -2.94
CA PHE A 102 -15.44 -6.66 -3.32
C PHE A 102 -16.22 -7.97 -3.19
N GLY A 103 -17.38 -7.93 -2.55
CA GLY A 103 -18.24 -9.11 -2.36
C GLY A 103 -17.70 -10.12 -1.36
N VAL A 104 -16.65 -9.80 -0.60
CA VAL A 104 -16.05 -10.64 0.45
C VAL A 104 -15.87 -9.82 1.72
N ASP A 105 -16.01 -10.47 2.89
CA ASP A 105 -15.83 -9.77 4.17
C ASP A 105 -14.34 -9.56 4.48
N LEU A 106 -14.03 -8.61 5.38
CA LEU A 106 -12.67 -8.30 5.83
C LEU A 106 -12.54 -8.63 7.31
N LEU A 107 -11.86 -9.72 7.63
CA LEU A 107 -11.71 -10.23 8.98
C LEU A 107 -10.27 -10.14 9.49
N GLY A 108 -10.09 -10.22 10.80
CA GLY A 108 -8.78 -10.49 11.40
C GLY A 108 -8.50 -11.98 11.37
N ALA A 109 -7.26 -12.34 11.09
CA ALA A 109 -6.79 -13.70 11.32
C ALA A 109 -6.87 -14.07 12.81
N ASP A 110 -6.79 -15.34 13.11
CA ASP A 110 -6.75 -15.83 14.49
C ASP A 110 -5.59 -15.25 15.30
N LYS A 111 -5.77 -15.14 16.62
CA LYS A 111 -4.78 -14.51 17.50
C LYS A 111 -3.38 -15.13 17.41
N GLN A 112 -3.29 -16.42 17.20
CA GLN A 112 -2.02 -17.14 17.05
C GLN A 112 -1.22 -16.78 15.81
N VAL A 113 -1.88 -16.23 14.78
CA VAL A 113 -1.25 -15.77 13.55
C VAL A 113 -0.54 -14.43 13.75
N HIS A 114 -1.01 -13.62 14.70
CA HIS A 114 -0.44 -12.30 14.94
C HIS A 114 0.97 -12.40 15.54
N VAL A 115 1.84 -11.46 15.12
CA VAL A 115 3.20 -11.32 15.66
C VAL A 115 3.30 -10.02 16.43
N VAL A 116 3.50 -10.13 17.75
CA VAL A 116 3.62 -8.98 18.64
C VAL A 116 5.09 -8.70 18.93
N TRP A 117 5.53 -7.49 18.58
CA TRP A 117 6.87 -7.02 18.89
C TRP A 117 6.96 -6.40 20.28
N PRO A 118 8.15 -6.38 20.89
CA PRO A 118 8.39 -5.61 22.12
C PRO A 118 8.13 -4.11 21.87
N GLU A 119 7.57 -3.42 22.88
CA GLU A 119 7.34 -1.98 22.81
C GLU A 119 8.65 -1.18 22.66
N GLU A 120 9.71 -1.73 23.26
CA GLU A 120 11.05 -1.15 23.34
C GLU A 120 11.94 -1.55 22.14
N LEU A 121 11.37 -2.11 21.06
CA LEU A 121 12.15 -2.59 19.93
C LEU A 121 13.12 -1.53 19.38
N CYS A 122 12.72 -0.26 19.40
CA CYS A 122 13.53 0.89 18.98
C CYS A 122 14.08 1.73 20.13
N ASP A 123 13.77 1.39 21.38
CA ASP A 123 14.27 2.10 22.56
C ASP A 123 15.62 1.51 22.95
N LEU A 124 16.71 2.12 22.49
CA LEU A 124 18.02 1.53 22.61
C LEU A 124 18.94 2.29 23.53
N GLY A 125 19.61 1.48 24.36
CA GLY A 125 20.89 1.88 24.94
C GLY A 125 21.94 2.10 23.84
N GLN A 126 22.93 2.97 24.14
CA GLN A 126 24.04 3.26 23.24
C GLN A 126 24.80 1.97 22.90
N GLY A 127 25.00 1.69 21.62
CA GLY A 127 25.90 0.63 21.14
C GLY A 127 25.33 -0.40 20.19
N GLU A 128 24.04 -0.61 20.17
CA GLU A 128 23.43 -1.57 19.24
C GLU A 128 22.72 -0.85 18.09
N LYS A 129 22.98 -1.28 16.85
CA LYS A 129 22.36 -0.65 15.69
C LYS A 129 20.86 -0.97 15.67
N VAL A 130 20.00 0.05 15.91
CA VAL A 130 18.53 -0.08 15.85
C VAL A 130 18.08 -0.73 14.54
N ALA A 131 18.75 -0.39 13.44
CA ALA A 131 18.49 -0.98 12.13
C ALA A 131 18.59 -2.52 12.15
N ASP A 132 19.59 -3.08 12.83
CA ASP A 132 19.80 -4.54 12.89
C ASP A 132 18.71 -5.22 13.72
N ARG A 133 18.25 -4.59 14.79
CA ARG A 133 17.11 -5.09 15.57
C ARG A 133 15.82 -5.07 14.76
N ILE A 134 15.53 -3.98 14.06
CA ILE A 134 14.33 -3.89 13.20
C ILE A 134 14.42 -4.94 12.10
N ARG A 135 15.57 -5.09 11.45
CA ARG A 135 15.79 -6.13 10.43
C ARG A 135 15.53 -7.52 11.01
N SER A 136 16.12 -7.84 12.16
CA SER A 136 15.92 -9.13 12.84
C SER A 136 14.46 -9.36 13.20
N ALA A 137 13.75 -8.33 13.69
CA ALA A 137 12.34 -8.43 14.02
C ALA A 137 11.46 -8.66 12.78
N LEU A 138 11.77 -8.00 11.66
CA LEU A 138 11.09 -8.22 10.37
C LEU A 138 11.29 -9.65 9.87
N HIS A 139 12.54 -10.14 9.85
CA HIS A 139 12.86 -11.50 9.45
C HIS A 139 12.14 -12.54 10.31
N HIS A 140 12.21 -12.38 11.64
CA HIS A 140 11.53 -13.28 12.58
C HIS A 140 10.01 -13.28 12.35
N ALA A 141 9.40 -12.10 12.19
CA ALA A 141 7.97 -11.98 12.00
C ALA A 141 7.52 -12.66 10.68
N LEU A 142 8.20 -12.39 9.58
CA LEU A 142 7.82 -12.97 8.29
C LEU A 142 8.10 -14.48 8.23
N LYS A 143 9.19 -14.97 8.84
CA LYS A 143 9.44 -16.40 8.95
C LYS A 143 8.38 -17.11 9.79
N ARG A 144 7.90 -16.50 10.88
CA ARG A 144 6.77 -17.03 11.65
C ARG A 144 5.48 -17.03 10.82
N LEU A 145 5.18 -15.95 10.09
CA LEU A 145 4.00 -15.89 9.23
C LEU A 145 4.06 -16.90 8.09
N GLU A 146 5.24 -17.21 7.56
CA GLU A 146 5.43 -18.24 6.55
C GLU A 146 4.92 -19.61 7.01
N THR A 147 5.12 -19.97 8.29
CA THR A 147 4.67 -21.26 8.84
C THR A 147 3.15 -21.39 8.97
N VAL A 148 2.42 -20.30 8.86
CA VAL A 148 0.94 -20.22 8.96
C VAL A 148 0.34 -19.47 7.76
N ARG A 149 1.01 -19.57 6.61
CA ARG A 149 0.67 -18.77 5.39
C ARG A 149 -0.77 -18.98 4.89
N ASP A 150 -1.34 -20.13 5.12
CA ASP A 150 -2.71 -20.51 4.76
C ASP A 150 -3.80 -19.90 5.66
N GLN A 151 -3.41 -19.29 6.79
CA GLN A 151 -4.33 -18.75 7.78
C GLN A 151 -4.62 -17.25 7.61
N PHE A 152 -3.99 -16.58 6.66
CA PHE A 152 -4.20 -15.14 6.38
C PHE A 152 -3.88 -14.81 4.92
N ASP A 153 -4.41 -13.69 4.45
CA ASP A 153 -4.19 -13.21 3.08
C ASP A 153 -3.17 -12.10 3.00
N VAL A 154 -3.23 -11.13 3.93
CA VAL A 154 -2.33 -9.96 3.97
C VAL A 154 -1.84 -9.71 5.38
N ALA A 155 -0.56 -9.40 5.56
CA ALA A 155 0.01 -8.96 6.83
C ALA A 155 -0.01 -7.43 6.95
N LEU A 156 -0.70 -6.90 7.98
CA LEU A 156 -0.69 -5.49 8.37
C LEU A 156 0.49 -5.25 9.30
N VAL A 157 1.51 -4.55 8.85
CA VAL A 157 2.73 -4.25 9.62
C VAL A 157 2.66 -2.82 10.13
N TYR A 158 2.50 -2.68 11.44
CA TYR A 158 2.35 -1.38 12.08
C TYR A 158 3.64 -0.92 12.74
N PHE A 159 4.07 0.30 12.34
CA PHE A 159 5.17 1.03 12.95
C PHE A 159 4.65 2.29 13.63
N PRO A 160 4.78 2.43 14.96
CA PRO A 160 4.47 3.68 15.65
C PRO A 160 5.30 4.85 15.12
N ASP A 161 4.73 6.07 15.10
CA ASP A 161 5.46 7.25 14.62
C ASP A 161 6.76 7.51 15.41
N ARG A 162 6.83 7.13 16.70
CA ARG A 162 8.05 7.21 17.52
C ARG A 162 9.22 6.39 16.96
N TRP A 163 8.95 5.37 16.12
CA TRP A 163 9.99 4.54 15.49
C TRP A 163 10.46 5.08 14.13
N LEU A 164 9.73 6.03 13.52
CA LEU A 164 10.04 6.56 12.18
C LEU A 164 11.50 7.03 11.99
N PRO A 165 12.15 7.71 12.96
CA PRO A 165 13.56 8.11 12.81
C PRO A 165 14.51 6.92 12.59
N HIS A 166 14.13 5.73 13.01
CA HIS A 166 14.97 4.53 12.94
C HIS A 166 14.62 3.62 11.74
N LEU A 167 13.48 3.84 11.10
CA LEU A 167 13.02 2.99 10.00
C LEU A 167 13.75 3.29 8.69
N ARG A 168 14.41 4.44 8.58
CA ARG A 168 15.14 4.83 7.38
C ARG A 168 16.46 5.52 7.75
N THR A 169 17.56 4.88 7.40
CA THR A 169 18.91 5.40 7.53
C THR A 169 19.61 5.40 6.17
N LYS A 170 20.88 5.81 6.11
CA LYS A 170 21.68 5.72 4.89
C LYS A 170 21.84 4.28 4.40
N GLU A 171 21.92 3.33 5.31
CA GLU A 171 22.24 1.92 5.03
C GLU A 171 21.03 0.99 5.13
N PHE A 172 19.89 1.46 5.63
CA PHE A 172 18.72 0.63 5.92
C PHE A 172 17.42 1.38 5.67
N ASP A 173 16.49 0.70 5.00
CA ASP A 173 15.11 1.14 4.84
C ASP A 173 14.18 -0.04 5.19
N ALA A 174 13.48 0.07 6.32
CA ALA A 174 12.60 -1.00 6.82
C ALA A 174 11.45 -1.33 5.85
N HIS A 175 10.97 -0.36 5.09
CA HIS A 175 9.93 -0.60 4.10
C HIS A 175 10.46 -1.43 2.92
N ASP A 176 11.64 -1.10 2.41
CA ASP A 176 12.26 -1.84 1.30
C ASP A 176 12.64 -3.26 1.74
N GLU A 177 13.20 -3.41 2.96
CA GLU A 177 13.51 -4.72 3.55
C GLU A 177 12.25 -5.59 3.69
N LEU A 178 11.17 -5.02 4.24
CA LEU A 178 9.89 -5.71 4.38
C LEU A 178 9.32 -6.13 3.03
N LYS A 179 9.44 -5.28 2.00
CA LYS A 179 8.98 -5.59 0.64
C LYS A 179 9.77 -6.72 0.01
N ALA A 180 11.10 -6.69 0.14
CA ALA A 180 11.97 -7.72 -0.40
C ALA A 180 11.69 -9.09 0.25
N LEU A 181 11.62 -9.13 1.58
CA LEU A 181 11.32 -10.35 2.33
C LEU A 181 9.90 -10.85 2.04
N GLY A 182 8.91 -9.96 2.02
CA GLY A 182 7.53 -10.32 1.71
C GLY A 182 7.39 -10.93 0.32
N ALA A 183 8.07 -10.36 -0.68
CA ALA A 183 8.09 -10.91 -2.04
C ALA A 183 8.78 -12.29 -2.09
N GLN A 184 9.91 -12.45 -1.40
CA GLN A 184 10.64 -13.71 -1.35
C GLN A 184 9.82 -14.84 -0.71
N LEU A 185 9.03 -14.55 0.32
CA LEU A 185 8.25 -15.53 1.08
C LEU A 185 6.78 -15.63 0.59
N GLY A 186 6.41 -14.91 -0.45
CA GLY A 186 5.03 -14.90 -0.95
C GLY A 186 4.03 -14.32 0.05
N ILE A 187 4.48 -13.43 0.95
CA ILE A 187 3.65 -12.81 1.99
C ILE A 187 3.33 -11.35 1.59
N PRO A 188 2.10 -11.06 1.16
CA PRO A 188 1.69 -9.69 0.89
C PRO A 188 1.67 -8.87 2.19
N THR A 189 2.31 -7.70 2.17
CA THR A 189 2.41 -6.84 3.35
C THR A 189 1.83 -5.46 3.10
N GLN A 190 1.16 -4.88 4.11
CA GLN A 190 0.71 -3.49 4.11
C GLN A 190 1.26 -2.77 5.34
N VAL A 191 2.11 -1.77 5.09
CA VAL A 191 2.64 -0.93 6.16
C VAL A 191 1.59 0.09 6.62
N LEU A 192 1.49 0.24 7.93
CA LEU A 192 0.66 1.22 8.62
C LEU A 192 1.53 1.99 9.63
N ASN A 193 1.18 3.23 9.89
CA ASN A 193 1.77 4.07 10.94
C ASN A 193 0.68 4.95 11.56
N ASP A 194 0.99 5.69 12.61
CA ASP A 194 0.02 6.55 13.29
C ASP A 194 -0.61 7.57 12.33
N LYS A 195 0.19 8.16 11.43
CA LYS A 195 -0.31 9.10 10.42
C LYS A 195 -1.33 8.44 9.50
N SER A 196 -1.08 7.22 9.04
CA SER A 196 -2.01 6.48 8.20
C SER A 196 -3.30 6.09 8.93
N LEU A 197 -3.22 5.87 10.25
CA LEU A 197 -4.38 5.52 11.08
C LEU A 197 -5.21 6.75 11.50
N ARG A 198 -4.56 7.93 11.65
CA ARG A 198 -5.21 9.19 12.09
C ARG A 198 -5.62 10.12 10.96
N PHE A 199 -5.48 9.68 9.71
CA PHE A 199 -5.81 10.53 8.55
C PHE A 199 -7.26 11.03 8.62
N ASP A 200 -7.46 12.37 8.62
CA ASP A 200 -8.74 13.02 8.91
C ASP A 200 -9.85 12.66 7.91
N ASN A 201 -9.50 12.52 6.63
CA ASN A 201 -10.43 12.09 5.62
C ASN A 201 -10.61 10.56 5.66
N ARG A 202 -11.56 10.09 6.46
CA ARG A 202 -11.86 8.68 6.66
C ARG A 202 -12.23 7.96 5.36
N GLY A 203 -12.98 8.61 4.47
CA GLY A 203 -13.38 8.04 3.18
C GLY A 203 -12.18 7.82 2.28
N ALA A 204 -11.31 8.81 2.10
CA ALA A 204 -10.10 8.69 1.26
C ALA A 204 -9.13 7.64 1.81
N ARG A 205 -8.97 7.56 3.14
CA ARG A 205 -8.18 6.51 3.79
C ARG A 205 -8.74 5.12 3.52
N ALA A 206 -10.05 4.96 3.71
CA ALA A 206 -10.73 3.69 3.51
C ALA A 206 -10.57 3.19 2.07
N TRP A 207 -10.74 4.06 1.08
CA TRP A 207 -10.51 3.73 -0.31
C TRP A 207 -9.11 3.21 -0.59
N ARG A 208 -8.08 3.93 -0.14
CA ARG A 208 -6.68 3.54 -0.35
C ARG A 208 -6.35 2.18 0.24
N LEU A 209 -6.77 1.97 1.50
CA LEU A 209 -6.49 0.71 2.20
C LEU A 209 -7.31 -0.45 1.64
N ALA A 210 -8.59 -0.27 1.37
CA ALA A 210 -9.44 -1.32 0.86
C ALA A 210 -8.99 -1.84 -0.50
N VAL A 211 -8.72 -0.93 -1.45
CA VAL A 211 -8.17 -1.30 -2.77
C VAL A 211 -6.82 -2.00 -2.64
N ALA A 212 -5.93 -1.47 -1.76
CA ALA A 212 -4.62 -2.09 -1.55
C ALA A 212 -4.72 -3.49 -0.93
N LEU A 213 -5.61 -3.72 0.03
CA LEU A 213 -5.82 -5.03 0.65
C LEU A 213 -6.39 -6.03 -0.35
N TYR A 214 -7.40 -5.64 -1.11
CA TYR A 214 -7.99 -6.50 -2.14
C TYR A 214 -6.97 -6.90 -3.22
N ALA A 215 -6.23 -5.94 -3.76
CA ALA A 215 -5.19 -6.22 -4.76
C ALA A 215 -4.06 -7.12 -4.21
N LYS A 216 -3.67 -6.92 -2.95
CA LYS A 216 -2.61 -7.73 -2.31
C LYS A 216 -3.06 -9.15 -1.97
N SER A 217 -4.35 -9.36 -1.76
CA SER A 217 -4.90 -10.71 -1.59
C SER A 217 -5.09 -11.48 -2.91
N GLY A 218 -4.67 -10.90 -4.03
CA GLY A 218 -4.77 -11.49 -5.36
C GLY A 218 -5.97 -11.03 -6.18
N GLY A 219 -6.81 -10.15 -5.63
CA GLY A 219 -7.94 -9.58 -6.34
C GLY A 219 -7.54 -8.54 -7.39
N THR A 220 -8.36 -8.39 -8.41
CA THR A 220 -8.19 -7.43 -9.51
C THR A 220 -9.32 -6.40 -9.44
N PRO A 221 -9.07 -5.21 -8.84
CA PRO A 221 -10.13 -4.19 -8.70
C PRO A 221 -10.70 -3.73 -10.04
N TRP A 222 -9.83 -3.52 -11.04
CA TRP A 222 -10.16 -3.13 -12.42
C TRP A 222 -9.03 -3.52 -13.37
N LYS A 223 -9.32 -3.53 -14.65
CA LYS A 223 -8.34 -3.65 -15.74
C LYS A 223 -8.46 -2.47 -16.68
N LEU A 224 -7.44 -2.22 -17.49
CA LEU A 224 -7.58 -1.35 -18.66
C LEU A 224 -8.59 -1.98 -19.62
N ALA A 225 -9.51 -1.17 -20.14
CA ALA A 225 -10.33 -1.60 -21.26
C ALA A 225 -9.43 -1.83 -22.49
N PRO A 226 -9.86 -2.69 -23.43
CA PRO A 226 -9.12 -2.90 -24.67
C PRO A 226 -8.80 -1.56 -25.36
N ILE A 227 -7.53 -1.36 -25.72
CA ILE A 227 -7.05 -0.15 -26.42
C ILE A 227 -7.01 -0.48 -27.91
N GLY A 228 -7.69 0.32 -28.72
CA GLY A 228 -7.72 0.10 -30.18
C GLY A 228 -6.30 0.02 -30.77
N GLY A 229 -6.03 -1.02 -31.54
CA GLY A 229 -4.73 -1.24 -32.17
C GLY A 229 -3.67 -1.88 -31.28
N VAL A 230 -3.98 -2.18 -30.01
CA VAL A 230 -3.09 -2.89 -29.08
C VAL A 230 -3.62 -4.32 -28.90
N PRO A 231 -2.82 -5.39 -29.17
CA PRO A 231 -3.24 -6.76 -28.96
C PRO A 231 -3.58 -7.05 -27.48
N ASP A 232 -4.61 -7.89 -27.22
CA ASP A 232 -5.05 -8.23 -25.87
C ASP A 232 -3.96 -8.90 -25.00
N ALA A 233 -3.01 -9.60 -25.64
CA ALA A 233 -1.89 -10.24 -24.98
C ALA A 233 -0.66 -9.31 -24.76
N THR A 234 -0.84 -7.98 -24.84
CA THR A 234 0.24 -7.03 -24.65
C THR A 234 0.59 -6.86 -23.17
N ALA A 235 1.86 -7.03 -22.84
CA ALA A 235 2.40 -6.70 -21.51
C ALA A 235 2.99 -5.29 -21.52
N TYR A 236 2.65 -4.49 -20.49
CA TYR A 236 3.23 -3.15 -20.29
C TYR A 236 4.29 -3.23 -19.19
N ILE A 237 5.52 -2.84 -19.52
CA ILE A 237 6.63 -2.82 -18.58
C ILE A 237 7.03 -1.37 -18.34
N GLY A 238 6.87 -0.91 -17.10
CA GLY A 238 7.35 0.40 -16.65
C GLY A 238 8.72 0.25 -15.98
N LEU A 239 9.70 1.03 -16.43
CA LEU A 239 11.01 1.15 -15.79
C LEU A 239 11.10 2.53 -15.12
N ALA A 240 11.41 2.55 -13.83
CA ALA A 240 11.62 3.78 -13.08
C ALA A 240 12.94 3.73 -12.32
N TYR A 241 13.66 4.85 -12.31
CA TYR A 241 14.90 5.00 -11.56
C TYR A 241 14.68 5.99 -10.42
N VAL A 242 15.08 5.61 -9.20
CA VAL A 242 15.13 6.51 -8.06
C VAL A 242 16.59 6.84 -7.76
N ILE A 243 16.99 8.08 -8.03
CA ILE A 243 18.31 8.58 -7.64
C ILE A 243 18.21 9.06 -6.20
N ARG A 244 18.75 8.30 -5.25
CA ARG A 244 18.90 8.72 -3.86
C ARG A 244 20.15 9.61 -3.77
N ARG A 245 19.98 10.94 -3.80
CA ARG A 245 21.05 11.88 -3.46
C ARG A 245 21.13 11.96 -1.95
N TRP A 246 22.14 11.36 -1.36
CA TRP A 246 22.53 11.68 0.00
C TRP A 246 23.23 13.04 -0.06
N LEU A 247 22.65 14.06 0.52
CA LEU A 247 23.35 15.32 0.78
C LEU A 247 24.45 14.99 1.82
N ASP A 248 25.69 14.96 1.38
CA ASP A 248 26.83 14.96 2.29
C ASP A 248 26.82 16.32 3.01
N GLU A 249 26.38 16.34 4.26
CA GLU A 249 26.49 17.50 5.17
C GLU A 249 27.95 17.80 5.59
N ALA A 250 28.90 17.24 4.91
CA ALA A 250 30.31 17.41 5.21
C ALA A 250 31.00 18.36 4.24
N HIS A 251 30.58 19.62 4.11
CA HIS A 251 31.44 20.70 3.59
C HIS A 251 30.88 22.10 3.95
N HIS A 252 30.71 22.36 5.23
CA HIS A 252 30.80 23.75 5.74
C HIS A 252 31.69 23.76 6.98
N ALA A 253 32.98 23.56 6.77
CA ALA A 253 33.95 24.11 7.69
C ALA A 253 34.08 25.57 7.33
N PRO A 254 33.87 26.53 8.27
CA PRO A 254 34.19 27.92 8.03
C PRO A 254 35.72 28.04 7.95
N CYS A 255 36.23 28.54 6.83
CA CYS A 255 37.58 29.02 6.76
C CYS A 255 37.73 30.18 7.75
N SER A 256 38.54 29.99 8.78
CA SER A 256 39.10 31.03 9.64
C SER A 256 40.17 31.84 8.91
#